data_f84f4cae3f8d56b9503558b488bf19a4
#
_entry.id   f84f4cae3f8d56b9503558b488bf19a4
#
_cell.length_a   1.000
_cell.length_b   1.000
_cell.length_c   1.000
_cell.angle_alpha   90.00
_cell.angle_beta   90.00
_cell.angle_gamma   90.00
#
_symmetry.space_group_name_H-M   'P 1'
#
loop_
_entity.id
_entity.type
_entity.pdbx_description
1 polymer ?
#
loop_
_entity_poly.entity_id
_entity_poly.type
_entity_poly.pdbx_seq_one_letter_code
_entity_poly.pdbx_strand_id
1 'polypeptide(L)'
;ERINPTGKKKLQEMLRAGNMDLVVQMAEEQTERGAKILDINMGMNGIDEKEMMKSVIYEVSSTVDCPLCIDSSHVDVIEEALKIYPGRALINSISLESEKIEKLLPVAAKYGAMFILLPLSDEGLPKDAAEKHRIINTVYDKAMALGMAHEDIVVDGLVATIGANPDAAKECYETISYCKNDIGVATACGLSNISFGLPERMFVN
;
A
#
# COMPACT_ATOMS: atom_id res chain seq x y z
N GLU A 1 -9.71 -1.27 1.63
CA GLU A 1 -10.09 0.05 2.17
C GLU A 1 -9.02 0.56 3.12
N ARG A 2 -9.03 1.85 3.47
CA ARG A 2 -7.94 2.44 4.25
C ARG A 2 -8.37 3.27 5.44
N ILE A 3 -7.60 3.15 6.52
CA ILE A 3 -7.63 3.98 7.71
C ILE A 3 -6.39 4.88 7.67
N ASN A 4 -6.60 6.15 7.30
CA ASN A 4 -5.52 7.11 7.05
C ASN A 4 -5.95 8.49 7.54
N PRO A 5 -5.18 9.18 8.40
CA PRO A 5 -5.50 10.49 8.95
C PRO A 5 -5.33 11.65 7.95
N THR A 6 -4.70 11.42 6.79
CA THR A 6 -4.47 12.48 5.80
C THR A 6 -5.78 13.12 5.36
N GLY A 7 -5.91 14.43 5.54
CA GLY A 7 -7.10 15.20 5.21
C GLY A 7 -8.29 15.04 6.17
N LYS A 8 -8.19 14.22 7.21
CA LYS A 8 -9.28 13.93 8.18
C LYS A 8 -8.99 14.55 9.54
N LYS A 9 -9.29 15.86 9.71
CA LYS A 9 -8.98 16.62 10.93
C LYS A 9 -9.47 15.95 12.22
N LYS A 10 -10.72 15.47 12.24
CA LYS A 10 -11.30 14.80 13.41
C LYS A 10 -10.49 13.55 13.80
N LEU A 11 -10.09 12.73 12.83
CA LEU A 11 -9.28 11.54 13.10
C LEU A 11 -7.90 11.94 13.65
N GLN A 12 -7.26 12.96 13.07
CA GLN A 12 -5.99 13.48 13.56
C GLN A 12 -6.06 13.97 15.01
N GLU A 13 -7.12 14.70 15.37
CA GLU A 13 -7.33 15.19 16.75
C GLU A 13 -7.51 14.03 17.73
N MET A 14 -8.30 13.03 17.38
CA MET A 14 -8.51 11.84 18.22
C MET A 14 -7.23 11.03 18.40
N LEU A 15 -6.47 10.80 17.33
CA LEU A 15 -5.18 10.10 17.42
C LEU A 15 -4.16 10.85 18.31
N ARG A 16 -4.07 12.19 18.21
CA ARG A 16 -3.22 12.99 19.11
C ARG A 16 -3.65 12.90 20.56
N ALA A 17 -4.93 12.71 20.82
CA ALA A 17 -5.47 12.50 22.17
C ALA A 17 -5.34 11.04 22.65
N GLY A 18 -4.80 10.13 21.83
CA GLY A 18 -4.73 8.70 22.14
C GLY A 18 -6.08 7.98 22.10
N ASN A 19 -7.11 8.60 21.45
CA ASN A 19 -8.43 8.00 21.33
C ASN A 19 -8.54 7.23 20.00
N MET A 20 -8.82 5.93 20.09
CA MET A 20 -8.91 4.99 18.97
C MET A 20 -10.35 4.72 18.50
N ASP A 21 -11.38 5.29 19.13
CA ASP A 21 -12.80 4.98 18.82
C ASP A 21 -13.13 5.13 17.34
N LEU A 22 -12.63 6.19 16.69
CA LEU A 22 -12.89 6.41 15.28
C LEU A 22 -12.11 5.44 14.36
N VAL A 23 -10.94 4.98 14.79
CA VAL A 23 -10.16 3.93 14.09
C VAL A 23 -10.94 2.62 14.13
N VAL A 24 -11.41 2.24 15.31
CA VAL A 24 -12.23 1.03 15.53
C VAL A 24 -13.50 1.10 14.70
N GLN A 25 -14.25 2.20 14.79
CA GLN A 25 -15.47 2.41 13.99
C GLN A 25 -15.19 2.27 12.49
N MET A 26 -14.11 2.87 11.98
CA MET A 26 -13.75 2.77 10.57
C MET A 26 -13.37 1.34 10.16
N ALA A 27 -12.70 0.58 11.04
CA ALA A 27 -12.35 -0.81 10.78
C ALA A 27 -13.61 -1.69 10.68
N GLU A 28 -14.54 -1.54 11.62
CA GLU A 28 -15.83 -2.24 11.63
C GLU A 28 -16.65 -1.92 10.39
N GLU A 29 -16.89 -0.62 10.11
CA GLU A 29 -17.68 -0.19 8.95
C GLU A 29 -17.10 -0.67 7.61
N GLN A 30 -15.79 -0.63 7.44
CA GLN A 30 -15.14 -1.09 6.20
C GLN A 30 -15.26 -2.61 6.05
N THR A 31 -15.07 -3.36 7.13
CA THR A 31 -15.21 -4.81 7.16
C THR A 31 -16.65 -5.24 6.87
N GLU A 32 -17.64 -4.61 7.51
CA GLU A 32 -19.07 -4.86 7.26
C GLU A 32 -19.47 -4.58 5.82
N ARG A 33 -18.86 -3.57 5.19
CA ARG A 33 -19.06 -3.25 3.77
C ARG A 33 -18.31 -4.17 2.81
N GLY A 34 -17.61 -5.18 3.34
CA GLY A 34 -16.98 -6.24 2.56
C GLY A 34 -15.52 -6.01 2.20
N ALA A 35 -14.83 -5.08 2.85
CA ALA A 35 -13.38 -4.95 2.72
C ALA A 35 -12.71 -6.29 3.07
N LYS A 36 -11.72 -6.70 2.26
CA LYS A 36 -10.97 -7.94 2.45
C LYS A 36 -9.60 -7.71 3.06
N ILE A 37 -9.11 -6.50 2.98
CA ILE A 37 -7.86 -6.03 3.60
C ILE A 37 -8.10 -4.59 4.05
N LEU A 38 -7.64 -4.25 5.26
CA LEU A 38 -7.63 -2.89 5.76
C LEU A 38 -6.23 -2.32 5.66
N ASP A 39 -6.09 -1.23 4.94
CA ASP A 39 -4.84 -0.47 4.82
C ASP A 39 -4.74 0.55 5.94
N ILE A 40 -3.66 0.48 6.71
CA ILE A 40 -3.42 1.29 7.90
C ILE A 40 -2.19 2.18 7.67
N ASN A 41 -2.44 3.49 7.63
CA ASN A 41 -1.40 4.52 7.57
C ASN A 41 -1.57 5.48 8.75
N MET A 42 -0.49 5.71 9.48
CA MET A 42 -0.47 6.61 10.65
C MET A 42 0.48 7.79 10.46
N GLY A 43 0.96 8.04 9.25
CA GLY A 43 1.84 9.15 8.90
C GLY A 43 1.15 10.51 9.07
N MET A 44 1.42 11.20 10.17
CA MET A 44 0.95 12.56 10.43
C MET A 44 1.90 13.31 11.37
N ASN A 45 1.90 14.64 11.26
CA ASN A 45 2.71 15.48 12.12
C ASN A 45 2.22 15.47 13.57
N GLY A 46 3.18 15.49 14.50
CA GLY A 46 2.91 15.69 15.93
C GLY A 46 2.58 14.42 16.71
N ILE A 47 2.88 13.25 16.14
CA ILE A 47 2.85 11.95 16.84
C ILE A 47 4.11 11.15 16.56
N ASP A 48 4.38 10.16 17.40
CA ASP A 48 5.32 9.09 17.11
C ASP A 48 4.59 8.05 16.24
N GLU A 49 4.90 8.01 14.94
CA GLU A 49 4.22 7.14 13.99
C GLU A 49 4.40 5.66 14.35
N LYS A 50 5.58 5.29 14.87
CA LYS A 50 5.91 3.92 15.24
C LYS A 50 5.04 3.42 16.39
N GLU A 51 4.93 4.20 17.45
CA GLU A 51 4.09 3.86 18.61
C GLU A 51 2.59 3.91 18.24
N MET A 52 2.20 4.87 17.41
CA MET A 52 0.82 4.96 16.92
C MET A 52 0.45 3.77 16.05
N MET A 53 1.32 3.36 15.13
CA MET A 53 1.09 2.19 14.27
C MET A 53 0.89 0.92 15.10
N LYS A 54 1.73 0.71 16.11
CA LYS A 54 1.59 -0.44 17.02
C LYS A 54 0.24 -0.43 17.75
N SER A 55 -0.13 0.72 18.30
CA SER A 55 -1.41 0.88 19.01
C SER A 55 -2.60 0.60 18.10
N VAL A 56 -2.60 1.13 16.89
CA VAL A 56 -3.67 0.92 15.91
C VAL A 56 -3.74 -0.53 15.45
N ILE A 57 -2.61 -1.19 15.21
CA ILE A 57 -2.58 -2.62 14.87
C ILE A 57 -3.21 -3.44 15.97
N TYR A 58 -2.87 -3.17 17.22
CA TYR A 58 -3.44 -3.88 18.38
C TYR A 58 -4.96 -3.71 18.45
N GLU A 59 -5.45 -2.47 18.38
CA GLU A 59 -6.88 -2.16 18.46
C GLU A 59 -7.67 -2.78 17.30
N VAL A 60 -7.20 -2.61 16.06
CA VAL A 60 -7.89 -3.13 14.88
C VAL A 60 -7.88 -4.65 14.85
N SER A 61 -6.74 -5.29 15.14
CA SER A 61 -6.65 -6.76 15.17
C SER A 61 -7.45 -7.40 16.30
N SER A 62 -7.75 -6.64 17.37
CA SER A 62 -8.60 -7.09 18.46
C SER A 62 -10.09 -6.91 18.16
N THR A 63 -10.43 -6.10 17.17
CA THR A 63 -11.81 -5.72 16.84
C THR A 63 -12.35 -6.50 15.62
N VAL A 64 -11.54 -6.68 14.59
CA VAL A 64 -11.95 -7.32 13.32
C VAL A 64 -10.95 -8.37 12.86
N ASP A 65 -11.45 -9.42 12.20
CA ASP A 65 -10.63 -10.50 11.63
C ASP A 65 -10.06 -10.16 10.23
N CYS A 66 -10.22 -8.92 9.78
CA CYS A 66 -9.78 -8.49 8.46
C CYS A 66 -8.24 -8.36 8.41
N PRO A 67 -7.54 -8.98 7.45
CA PRO A 67 -6.10 -8.84 7.30
C PRO A 67 -5.67 -7.38 7.11
N LEU A 68 -4.47 -7.04 7.62
CA LEU A 68 -3.95 -5.68 7.57
C LEU A 68 -2.89 -5.49 6.50
N CYS A 69 -2.96 -4.33 5.85
CA CYS A 69 -1.94 -3.76 5.01
C CYS A 69 -1.26 -2.63 5.79
N ILE A 70 0.05 -2.73 5.98
CA ILE A 70 0.85 -1.76 6.73
C ILE A 70 1.42 -0.75 5.73
N ASP A 71 0.91 0.49 5.81
CA ASP A 71 1.29 1.59 4.93
C ASP A 71 2.13 2.62 5.68
N SER A 72 3.41 2.67 5.35
CA SER A 72 4.32 3.72 5.84
C SER A 72 5.46 3.96 4.85
N SER A 73 5.95 5.19 4.80
CA SER A 73 7.19 5.54 4.09
C SER A 73 8.44 5.13 4.86
N HIS A 74 8.34 4.87 6.17
CA HIS A 74 9.45 4.59 7.06
C HIS A 74 9.66 3.09 7.28
N VAL A 75 10.84 2.59 6.93
CA VAL A 75 11.20 1.17 7.05
C VAL A 75 11.12 0.67 8.49
N ASP A 76 11.55 1.46 9.45
CA ASP A 76 11.55 1.11 10.87
C ASP A 76 10.13 1.05 11.46
N VAL A 77 9.19 1.87 10.98
CA VAL A 77 7.77 1.77 11.34
C VAL A 77 7.19 0.45 10.87
N ILE A 78 7.46 0.08 9.61
CA ILE A 78 6.99 -1.19 9.04
C ILE A 78 7.61 -2.37 9.79
N GLU A 79 8.92 -2.37 10.04
CA GLU A 79 9.57 -3.48 10.76
C GLU A 79 9.01 -3.66 12.18
N GLU A 80 8.79 -2.58 12.93
CA GLU A 80 8.17 -2.67 14.27
C GLU A 80 6.73 -3.17 14.20
N ALA A 81 5.96 -2.75 13.19
CA ALA A 81 4.62 -3.26 12.95
C ALA A 81 4.61 -4.77 12.67
N LEU A 82 5.52 -5.25 11.83
CA LEU A 82 5.66 -6.67 11.50
C LEU A 82 6.05 -7.55 12.69
N LYS A 83 6.77 -7.00 13.68
CA LYS A 83 7.15 -7.74 14.90
C LYS A 83 5.94 -8.08 15.77
N ILE A 84 4.90 -7.27 15.75
CA ILE A 84 3.76 -7.41 16.65
C ILE A 84 2.48 -7.88 15.95
N TYR A 85 2.38 -7.74 14.64
CA TYR A 85 1.17 -8.13 13.91
C TYR A 85 1.04 -9.67 13.91
N PRO A 86 -0.07 -10.23 14.42
CA PRO A 86 -0.21 -11.68 14.60
C PRO A 86 -0.53 -12.45 13.31
N GLY A 87 -0.67 -11.75 12.19
CA GLY A 87 -0.99 -12.33 10.88
C GLY A 87 0.12 -12.17 9.86
N ARG A 88 -0.18 -12.57 8.62
CA ARG A 88 0.68 -12.29 7.47
C ARG A 88 0.32 -10.91 6.92
N ALA A 89 1.19 -9.93 7.13
CA ALA A 89 0.96 -8.57 6.69
C ALA A 89 1.13 -8.41 5.17
N LEU A 90 0.41 -7.45 4.59
CA LEU A 90 0.72 -6.86 3.30
C LEU A 90 1.42 -5.53 3.55
N ILE A 91 2.58 -5.30 2.93
CA ILE A 91 3.32 -4.04 3.06
C ILE A 91 2.92 -3.11 1.91
N ASN A 92 2.57 -1.88 2.20
CA ASN A 92 2.33 -0.82 1.22
C ASN A 92 3.40 0.27 1.42
N SER A 93 4.41 0.38 0.55
CA SER A 93 4.74 -0.41 -0.63
C SER A 93 6.24 -0.56 -0.77
N ILE A 94 6.69 -1.47 -1.61
CA ILE A 94 8.09 -1.60 -2.02
C ILE A 94 8.21 -1.18 -3.48
N SER A 95 9.15 -0.27 -3.75
CA SER A 95 9.48 0.25 -5.09
C SER A 95 10.95 -0.05 -5.42
N LEU A 96 11.39 0.34 -6.62
CA LEU A 96 12.81 0.25 -7.01
C LEU A 96 13.65 1.40 -6.43
N GLU A 97 13.13 2.17 -5.48
CA GLU A 97 13.91 3.13 -4.71
C GLU A 97 14.96 2.40 -3.87
N SER A 98 16.20 2.92 -3.86
CA SER A 98 17.35 2.27 -3.22
C SER A 98 17.08 1.90 -1.77
N GLU A 99 16.48 2.78 -0.98
CA GLU A 99 16.18 2.51 0.42
C GLU A 99 15.18 1.34 0.59
N LYS A 100 14.16 1.26 -0.27
CA LYS A 100 13.16 0.20 -0.21
C LYS A 100 13.75 -1.15 -0.59
N ILE A 101 14.56 -1.18 -1.63
CA ILE A 101 15.21 -2.41 -2.10
C ILE A 101 16.26 -2.91 -1.10
N GLU A 102 17.09 -2.01 -0.55
CA GLU A 102 18.21 -2.40 0.31
C GLU A 102 17.77 -2.73 1.74
N LYS A 103 16.73 -2.06 2.25
CA LYS A 103 16.31 -2.20 3.64
C LYS A 103 14.95 -2.90 3.80
N LEU A 104 13.91 -2.48 3.06
CA LEU A 104 12.56 -2.95 3.30
C LEU A 104 12.30 -4.32 2.64
N LEU A 105 12.80 -4.58 1.44
CA LEU A 105 12.60 -5.86 0.78
C LEU A 105 13.18 -7.04 1.58
N PRO A 106 14.41 -6.94 2.15
CA PRO A 106 14.92 -7.97 3.08
C PRO A 106 14.08 -8.13 4.36
N VAL A 107 13.50 -7.04 4.87
CA VAL A 107 12.58 -7.09 6.02
C VAL A 107 11.31 -7.85 5.65
N ALA A 108 10.71 -7.58 4.48
CA ALA A 108 9.55 -8.31 4.00
C ALA A 108 9.83 -9.83 3.91
N ALA A 109 10.96 -10.22 3.31
CA ALA A 109 11.38 -11.60 3.22
C ALA A 109 11.61 -12.25 4.60
N LYS A 110 12.28 -11.53 5.53
CA LYS A 110 12.56 -11.99 6.90
C LYS A 110 11.29 -12.34 7.68
N TYR A 111 10.24 -11.52 7.56
CA TYR A 111 8.99 -11.71 8.28
C TYR A 111 7.94 -12.52 7.50
N GLY A 112 8.23 -12.96 6.28
CA GLY A 112 7.29 -13.66 5.40
C GLY A 112 6.09 -12.81 5.00
N ALA A 113 6.26 -11.49 4.95
CA ALA A 113 5.21 -10.56 4.57
C ALA A 113 5.00 -10.55 3.05
N MET A 114 3.78 -10.28 2.62
CA MET A 114 3.47 -9.90 1.25
C MET A 114 3.75 -8.40 1.05
N PHE A 115 3.91 -7.96 -0.17
CA PHE A 115 4.04 -6.52 -0.43
C PHE A 115 3.37 -6.07 -1.73
N ILE A 116 2.94 -4.81 -1.72
CA ILE A 116 2.54 -4.11 -2.93
C ILE A 116 3.82 -3.60 -3.61
N LEU A 117 4.05 -4.05 -4.84
CA LEU A 117 5.11 -3.53 -5.69
C LEU A 117 4.60 -2.28 -6.39
N LEU A 118 5.15 -1.12 -6.03
CA LEU A 118 4.84 0.15 -6.67
C LEU A 118 5.93 0.45 -7.72
N PRO A 119 5.59 0.56 -9.01
CA PRO A 119 6.59 0.71 -10.08
C PRO A 119 7.16 2.14 -10.16
N LEU A 120 7.84 2.55 -9.09
CA LEU A 120 8.62 3.78 -8.95
C LEU A 120 10.10 3.45 -8.78
N SER A 121 10.97 4.42 -9.03
CA SER A 121 12.41 4.36 -8.78
C SER A 121 12.93 5.66 -8.16
N ASP A 122 14.23 5.73 -7.87
CA ASP A 122 14.88 6.97 -7.43
C ASP A 122 14.75 8.12 -8.47
N GLU A 123 14.46 7.79 -9.72
CA GLU A 123 14.17 8.76 -10.79
C GLU A 123 12.72 9.27 -10.77
N GLY A 124 11.87 8.71 -9.88
CA GLY A 124 10.46 9.05 -9.74
C GLY A 124 9.52 8.18 -10.56
N LEU A 125 8.51 8.80 -11.18
CA LEU A 125 7.50 8.12 -11.98
C LEU A 125 8.09 7.58 -13.29
N PRO A 126 7.71 6.35 -13.71
CA PRO A 126 8.13 5.80 -14.98
C PRO A 126 7.60 6.62 -16.16
N LYS A 127 8.39 6.74 -17.22
CA LYS A 127 8.08 7.53 -18.41
C LYS A 127 7.01 6.88 -19.30
N ASP A 128 7.00 5.54 -19.30
CA ASP A 128 6.13 4.73 -20.16
C ASP A 128 5.92 3.31 -19.59
N ALA A 129 5.11 2.52 -20.27
CA ALA A 129 4.83 1.14 -19.90
C ALA A 129 6.08 0.25 -19.90
N ALA A 130 7.02 0.49 -20.82
CA ALA A 130 8.25 -0.30 -20.91
C ALA A 130 9.14 -0.08 -19.67
N GLU A 131 9.24 1.15 -19.19
CA GLU A 131 9.94 1.45 -17.95
C GLU A 131 9.22 0.88 -16.73
N LYS A 132 7.89 0.93 -16.67
CA LYS A 132 7.09 0.23 -15.63
C LYS A 132 7.44 -1.26 -15.59
N HIS A 133 7.42 -1.93 -16.73
CA HIS A 133 7.74 -3.37 -16.83
C HIS A 133 9.18 -3.66 -16.38
N ARG A 134 10.14 -2.83 -16.77
CA ARG A 134 11.53 -2.96 -16.32
C ARG A 134 11.66 -2.86 -14.79
N ILE A 135 11.00 -1.86 -14.19
CA ILE A 135 10.99 -1.68 -12.72
C ILE A 135 10.36 -2.90 -12.04
N ILE A 136 9.19 -3.33 -12.52
CA ILE A 136 8.46 -4.49 -11.98
C ILE A 136 9.36 -5.73 -12.01
N ASN A 137 9.94 -6.06 -13.17
CA ASN A 137 10.81 -7.22 -13.32
C ASN A 137 12.03 -7.14 -12.39
N THR A 138 12.66 -5.96 -12.29
CA THR A 138 13.83 -5.77 -11.41
C THR A 138 13.50 -6.04 -9.94
N VAL A 139 12.38 -5.51 -9.44
CA VAL A 139 11.95 -5.74 -8.06
C VAL A 139 11.54 -7.20 -7.85
N TYR A 140 10.80 -7.76 -8.81
CA TYR A 140 10.39 -9.16 -8.80
C TYR A 140 11.60 -10.10 -8.70
N ASP A 141 12.59 -9.93 -9.57
CA ASP A 141 13.80 -10.77 -9.58
C ASP A 141 14.57 -10.69 -8.25
N LYS A 142 14.65 -9.47 -7.66
CA LYS A 142 15.27 -9.28 -6.35
C LYS A 142 14.49 -9.98 -5.22
N ALA A 143 13.17 -9.96 -5.27
CA ALA A 143 12.33 -10.68 -4.31
C ALA A 143 12.52 -12.21 -4.43
N MET A 144 12.52 -12.73 -5.66
CA MET A 144 12.80 -14.15 -5.90
C MET A 144 14.19 -14.57 -5.42
N ALA A 145 15.19 -13.72 -5.60
CA ALA A 145 16.56 -13.97 -5.11
C ALA A 145 16.66 -14.03 -3.58
N LEU A 146 15.73 -13.39 -2.87
CA LEU A 146 15.60 -13.48 -1.41
C LEU A 146 14.73 -14.65 -0.94
N GLY A 147 14.27 -15.51 -1.86
CA GLY A 147 13.46 -16.69 -1.55
C GLY A 147 11.98 -16.42 -1.33
N MET A 148 11.48 -15.26 -1.71
CA MET A 148 10.05 -14.97 -1.71
C MET A 148 9.36 -15.71 -2.85
N ALA A 149 8.05 -15.97 -2.70
CA ALA A 149 7.23 -16.56 -3.75
C ALA A 149 6.54 -15.48 -4.58
N HIS A 150 6.13 -15.81 -5.82
CA HIS A 150 5.43 -14.83 -6.65
C HIS A 150 4.05 -14.45 -6.08
N GLU A 151 3.43 -15.32 -5.30
CA GLU A 151 2.19 -15.04 -4.57
C GLU A 151 2.36 -14.00 -3.45
N ASP A 152 3.59 -13.68 -3.07
CA ASP A 152 3.87 -12.66 -2.06
C ASP A 152 3.81 -11.24 -2.63
N ILE A 153 3.70 -11.12 -3.95
CA ILE A 153 3.81 -9.85 -4.67
C ILE A 153 2.45 -9.47 -5.27
N VAL A 154 2.02 -8.26 -4.97
CA VAL A 154 0.85 -7.62 -5.59
C VAL A 154 1.33 -6.37 -6.32
N VAL A 155 1.24 -6.33 -7.64
CA VAL A 155 1.73 -5.17 -8.41
C VAL A 155 0.66 -4.08 -8.47
N ASP A 156 1.00 -2.86 -8.08
CA ASP A 156 0.14 -1.68 -8.33
C ASP A 156 0.28 -1.26 -9.80
N GLY A 157 -0.86 -1.18 -10.51
CA GLY A 157 -0.90 -0.73 -11.90
C GLY A 157 -0.51 0.74 -12.11
N LEU A 158 -0.30 1.49 -11.01
CA LEU A 158 0.11 2.90 -10.99
C LEU A 158 -0.81 3.77 -11.87
N VAL A 159 -2.04 3.96 -11.39
CA VAL A 159 -3.04 4.80 -12.07
C VAL A 159 -2.70 6.27 -11.88
N ALA A 160 -2.33 6.96 -12.96
CA ALA A 160 -2.25 8.42 -12.98
C ALA A 160 -3.62 9.06 -13.23
N THR A 161 -3.75 10.36 -12.97
CA THR A 161 -4.99 11.08 -13.30
C THR A 161 -5.11 11.35 -14.81
N ILE A 162 -6.26 11.07 -15.38
CA ILE A 162 -6.54 11.34 -16.80
C ILE A 162 -6.49 12.84 -17.13
N GLY A 163 -6.67 13.71 -16.14
CA GLY A 163 -6.50 15.17 -16.31
C GLY A 163 -5.05 15.59 -16.62
N ALA A 164 -4.07 14.79 -16.20
CA ALA A 164 -2.64 15.04 -16.47
C ALA A 164 -2.10 14.14 -17.60
N ASN A 165 -2.61 12.93 -17.73
CA ASN A 165 -2.23 11.97 -18.76
C ASN A 165 -3.49 11.29 -19.33
N PRO A 166 -3.94 11.67 -20.55
CA PRO A 166 -5.12 11.06 -21.17
C PRO A 166 -5.00 9.53 -21.38
N ASP A 167 -3.80 9.00 -21.51
CA ASP A 167 -3.54 7.57 -21.70
C ASP A 167 -3.36 6.79 -20.38
N ALA A 168 -3.49 7.45 -19.23
CA ALA A 168 -3.26 6.86 -17.91
C ALA A 168 -4.02 5.55 -17.65
N ALA A 169 -5.29 5.50 -18.05
CA ALA A 169 -6.12 4.31 -17.91
C ALA A 169 -5.61 3.15 -18.78
N LYS A 170 -5.21 3.44 -20.02
CA LYS A 170 -4.66 2.47 -20.96
C LYS A 170 -3.32 1.91 -20.47
N GLU A 171 -2.42 2.78 -20.03
CA GLU A 171 -1.11 2.37 -19.48
C GLU A 171 -1.26 1.50 -18.22
N CYS A 172 -2.22 1.84 -17.35
CA CYS A 172 -2.53 1.03 -16.17
C CYS A 172 -3.06 -0.34 -16.59
N TYR A 173 -3.99 -0.38 -17.54
CA TYR A 173 -4.55 -1.63 -18.04
C TYR A 173 -3.49 -2.53 -18.71
N GLU A 174 -2.61 -1.96 -19.52
CA GLU A 174 -1.48 -2.67 -20.13
C GLU A 174 -0.55 -3.27 -19.06
N THR A 175 -0.25 -2.50 -18.00
CA THR A 175 0.56 -2.97 -16.87
C THR A 175 -0.12 -4.12 -16.13
N ILE A 176 -1.42 -4.02 -15.82
CA ILE A 176 -2.19 -5.08 -15.18
C ILE A 176 -2.23 -6.33 -16.07
N SER A 177 -2.46 -6.16 -17.37
CA SER A 177 -2.48 -7.27 -18.33
C SER A 177 -1.14 -7.99 -18.39
N TYR A 178 -0.05 -7.25 -18.45
CA TYR A 178 1.32 -7.78 -18.40
C TYR A 178 1.57 -8.57 -17.11
N CYS A 179 1.30 -7.98 -15.97
CA CYS A 179 1.49 -8.65 -14.68
C CYS A 179 0.72 -9.96 -14.56
N LYS A 180 -0.54 -9.96 -15.02
CA LYS A 180 -1.41 -11.13 -14.95
C LYS A 180 -1.03 -12.24 -15.94
N ASN A 181 -0.73 -11.87 -17.20
CA ASN A 181 -0.60 -12.85 -18.28
C ASN A 181 0.84 -13.31 -18.50
N ASP A 182 1.82 -12.44 -18.27
CA ASP A 182 3.24 -12.71 -18.56
C ASP A 182 4.03 -13.11 -17.30
N ILE A 183 3.70 -12.49 -16.13
CA ILE A 183 4.39 -12.80 -14.86
C ILE A 183 3.56 -13.75 -13.99
N GLY A 184 2.24 -13.63 -13.99
CA GLY A 184 1.33 -14.46 -13.18
C GLY A 184 1.09 -13.94 -11.76
N VAL A 185 1.42 -12.68 -11.46
CA VAL A 185 1.24 -12.07 -10.13
C VAL A 185 -0.12 -11.38 -9.98
N ALA A 186 -0.56 -11.23 -8.73
CA ALA A 186 -1.74 -10.44 -8.39
C ALA A 186 -1.52 -8.95 -8.67
N THR A 187 -2.59 -8.22 -8.93
CA THR A 187 -2.54 -6.78 -9.19
C THR A 187 -3.53 -6.00 -8.35
N ALA A 188 -3.19 -4.75 -8.06
CA ALA A 188 -4.05 -3.76 -7.42
C ALA A 188 -3.95 -2.43 -8.15
N CYS A 189 -4.84 -1.50 -7.88
CA CYS A 189 -4.71 -0.12 -8.33
C CYS A 189 -5.47 0.86 -7.42
N GLY A 190 -4.94 2.07 -7.32
CA GLY A 190 -5.60 3.20 -6.67
C GLY A 190 -6.66 3.81 -7.58
N LEU A 191 -7.81 3.15 -7.75
CA LEU A 191 -8.85 3.53 -8.71
C LEU A 191 -9.23 5.02 -8.64
N SER A 192 -9.36 5.57 -7.44
CA SER A 192 -9.72 6.98 -7.24
C SER A 192 -8.70 7.98 -7.81
N ASN A 193 -7.47 7.55 -8.11
CA ASN A 193 -6.44 8.43 -8.68
C ASN A 193 -6.81 8.85 -10.11
N ILE A 194 -7.50 7.99 -10.86
CA ILE A 194 -7.86 8.26 -12.27
C ILE A 194 -8.70 9.55 -12.42
N SER A 195 -9.57 9.80 -11.45
CA SER A 195 -10.51 10.93 -11.44
C SER A 195 -10.03 12.13 -10.61
N PHE A 196 -8.80 12.09 -10.08
CA PHE A 196 -8.31 13.16 -9.21
C PHE A 196 -8.31 14.51 -9.94
N GLY A 197 -8.88 15.53 -9.28
CA GLY A 197 -9.01 16.88 -9.86
C GLY A 197 -10.16 17.06 -10.88
N LEU A 198 -10.90 16.01 -11.21
CA LEU A 198 -12.04 16.11 -12.12
C LEU A 198 -13.33 16.39 -11.36
N PRO A 199 -14.30 17.11 -11.99
CA PRO A 199 -15.68 17.14 -11.50
C PRO A 199 -16.33 15.76 -11.68
N GLU A 200 -17.41 15.51 -10.92
CA GLU A 200 -18.24 14.30 -11.07
C GLU A 200 -17.46 12.98 -10.99
N ARG A 201 -16.52 12.87 -10.03
CA ARG A 201 -15.60 11.73 -9.87
C ARG A 201 -16.29 10.37 -9.85
N MET A 202 -17.52 10.29 -9.35
CA MET A 202 -18.28 9.02 -9.29
C MET A 202 -18.58 8.43 -10.66
N PHE A 203 -18.64 9.23 -11.72
CA PHE A 203 -18.86 8.74 -13.09
C PHE A 203 -17.56 8.25 -13.76
N VAL A 204 -16.42 8.64 -13.24
CA VAL A 204 -15.11 8.26 -13.78
C VAL A 204 -14.56 7.01 -13.09
N ASN A 205 -14.83 6.86 -11.79
CA ASN A 205 -14.45 5.69 -10.98
C ASN A 205 -15.43 4.55 -11.18
#